data_a9f99360146f636c10b356f84f3ea09f
#
_entry.id   a9f99360146f636c10b356f84f3ea09f
#
_cell.length_a   1.000
_cell.length_b   1.000
_cell.length_c   1.000
_cell.angle_alpha   90.00
_cell.angle_beta   90.00
_cell.angle_gamma   90.00
#
_symmetry.space_group_name_H-M   'P 1'
#
loop_
_entity.id
_entity.type
_entity.pdbx_description
1 polymer ?
#
loop_
_entity_poly.entity_id
_entity_poly.type
_entity_poly.pdbx_seq_one_letter_code
_entity_poly.pdbx_strand_id
1 'polypeptide(L)'
;MINFNGEIVSEETSQIDYNNRAFKYGDALFETIKIKEETVVFCEDHYFRLMASMRMLRMEIPMHLTLEFFESEILKTVNANTGTENRIRFTVFRDAEGLYAPKTHNICYVIEAKEVETSVRDQYVVDLYKDFMINPNLLSTVKTNNKITNVLASVYAQENKLDNCVLLNSHKGVVEFTNGNIFIVKGNVIKTPPLSEGCIKGVMRKNIISVLEKHPDFDIQEASISPFEIQKADEVFLTNTILGIQPVTNYRKKKFSTKVVDQIVKLMFS
;
A
#
# COMPACT_ATOMS: atom_id res chain seq x y z
N MET A 1 22.16 -3.71 4.28
CA MET A 1 22.01 -3.51 5.75
C MET A 1 20.55 -3.29 6.08
N ILE A 2 20.07 -3.76 7.23
CA ILE A 2 18.75 -3.46 7.79
C ILE A 2 18.88 -2.76 9.14
N ASN A 3 17.84 -2.06 9.54
CA ASN A 3 17.73 -1.49 10.87
C ASN A 3 16.79 -2.38 11.70
N PHE A 4 17.31 -2.98 12.75
CA PHE A 4 16.57 -3.79 13.70
C PHE A 4 16.52 -3.07 15.05
N ASN A 5 15.35 -2.56 15.44
CA ASN A 5 15.16 -1.80 16.71
C ASN A 5 16.19 -0.67 16.95
N GLY A 6 16.56 0.06 15.91
CA GLY A 6 17.54 1.15 15.99
C GLY A 6 18.98 0.74 15.73
N GLU A 7 19.31 -0.53 15.60
CA GLU A 7 20.65 -1.01 15.28
C GLU A 7 20.78 -1.38 13.80
N ILE A 8 21.82 -0.86 13.14
CA ILE A 8 22.16 -1.23 11.76
C ILE A 8 22.93 -2.54 11.78
N VAL A 9 22.33 -3.57 11.19
CA VAL A 9 22.88 -4.93 11.15
C VAL A 9 22.95 -5.45 9.71
N SER A 10 23.82 -6.45 9.47
CA SER A 10 23.88 -7.11 8.17
C SER A 10 22.60 -7.97 7.94
N GLU A 11 22.07 -7.95 6.73
CA GLU A 11 20.99 -8.86 6.32
C GLU A 11 21.37 -10.34 6.47
N GLU A 12 22.65 -10.67 6.24
CA GLU A 12 23.15 -12.06 6.32
C GLU A 12 23.21 -12.60 7.75
N THR A 13 23.41 -11.71 8.73
CA THR A 13 23.51 -12.10 10.14
C THR A 13 22.22 -11.88 10.92
N SER A 14 21.25 -11.20 10.33
CA SER A 14 19.96 -10.94 10.97
C SER A 14 19.12 -12.22 11.00
N GLN A 15 18.85 -12.73 12.20
CA GLN A 15 18.00 -13.89 12.39
C GLN A 15 16.73 -13.49 13.14
N ILE A 16 15.59 -13.79 12.54
CA ILE A 16 14.30 -13.70 13.23
C ILE A 16 14.01 -15.07 13.84
N ASP A 17 13.77 -15.11 15.15
CA ASP A 17 13.40 -16.34 15.85
C ASP A 17 12.15 -16.96 15.19
N TYR A 18 12.18 -18.29 14.96
CA TYR A 18 11.03 -19.01 14.42
C TYR A 18 9.78 -18.87 15.34
N ASN A 19 9.94 -18.54 16.61
CA ASN A 19 8.86 -18.23 17.53
C ASN A 19 8.24 -16.85 17.34
N ASN A 20 8.84 -16.00 16.47
CA ASN A 20 8.34 -14.67 16.18
C ASN A 20 6.86 -14.72 15.75
N ARG A 21 6.04 -13.86 16.35
CA ARG A 21 4.60 -13.82 16.12
C ARG A 21 4.23 -13.33 14.72
N ALA A 22 5.07 -12.48 14.11
CA ALA A 22 4.88 -12.08 12.72
C ALA A 22 4.98 -13.27 11.77
N PHE A 23 5.93 -14.19 12.04
CA PHE A 23 6.08 -15.43 11.28
C PHE A 23 4.95 -16.41 11.54
N LYS A 24 4.60 -16.68 12.83
CA LYS A 24 3.59 -17.69 13.21
C LYS A 24 2.15 -17.27 12.93
N TYR A 25 1.82 -16.00 13.13
CA TYR A 25 0.43 -15.51 13.14
C TYR A 25 0.19 -14.31 12.21
N GLY A 26 1.21 -13.79 11.55
CA GLY A 26 1.11 -12.54 10.83
C GLY A 26 0.81 -11.33 11.73
N ASP A 27 1.16 -11.42 13.05
CA ASP A 27 0.92 -10.36 14.05
C ASP A 27 1.90 -9.19 13.84
N ALA A 28 1.76 -8.55 12.69
CA ALA A 28 2.63 -7.51 12.19
C ALA A 28 1.93 -6.55 11.23
N LEU A 29 2.46 -5.35 11.18
CA LEU A 29 2.09 -4.25 10.30
C LEU A 29 3.28 -3.85 9.45
N PHE A 30 3.04 -3.24 8.29
CA PHE A 30 4.14 -2.65 7.53
C PHE A 30 3.72 -1.38 6.80
N GLU A 31 4.67 -0.48 6.68
CA GLU A 31 4.61 0.66 5.76
C GLU A 31 5.50 0.41 4.55
N THR A 32 5.13 0.98 3.43
CA THR A 32 5.95 1.00 2.21
C THR A 32 6.09 2.46 1.80
N ILE A 33 7.29 2.98 1.90
CA ILE A 33 7.57 4.41 1.82
C ILE A 33 8.59 4.65 0.72
N LYS A 34 8.41 5.71 -0.06
CA LYS A 34 9.39 6.15 -1.06
C LYS A 34 10.32 7.19 -0.45
N ILE A 35 11.61 7.02 -0.69
CA ILE A 35 12.61 8.08 -0.51
C ILE A 35 12.92 8.64 -1.88
N LYS A 36 12.91 9.96 -1.97
CA LYS A 36 13.33 10.70 -3.16
C LYS A 36 14.15 11.89 -2.71
N GLU A 37 15.36 12.04 -3.25
CA GLU A 37 16.25 13.17 -2.93
C GLU A 37 16.41 13.38 -1.41
N GLU A 38 16.71 12.30 -0.68
CA GLU A 38 16.86 12.27 0.79
C GLU A 38 15.57 12.63 1.58
N THR A 39 14.44 12.78 0.91
CA THR A 39 13.17 13.13 1.54
C THR A 39 12.27 11.90 1.68
N VAL A 40 11.70 11.72 2.86
CA VAL A 40 10.68 10.70 3.16
C VAL A 40 9.34 11.17 2.62
N VAL A 41 8.92 10.64 1.46
CA VAL A 41 7.69 11.08 0.80
C VAL A 41 6.47 10.74 1.64
N PHE A 42 5.63 11.74 1.94
CA PHE A 42 4.43 11.61 2.80
C PHE A 42 4.72 11.04 4.19
N CYS A 43 5.84 11.42 4.81
CA CYS A 43 6.30 10.91 6.10
C CYS A 43 5.21 10.93 7.17
N GLU A 44 4.56 12.07 7.37
CA GLU A 44 3.50 12.28 8.37
C GLU A 44 2.30 11.35 8.13
N ASP A 45 1.85 11.17 6.89
CA ASP A 45 0.73 10.30 6.54
C ASP A 45 1.05 8.82 6.85
N HIS A 46 2.28 8.39 6.55
CA HIS A 46 2.76 7.05 6.87
C HIS A 46 2.82 6.82 8.38
N TYR A 47 3.41 7.77 9.09
CA TYR A 47 3.51 7.71 10.56
C TYR A 47 2.13 7.60 11.21
N PHE A 48 1.20 8.50 10.90
CA PHE A 48 -0.13 8.47 11.51
C PHE A 48 -0.94 7.22 11.14
N ARG A 49 -0.78 6.71 9.92
CA ARG A 49 -1.41 5.44 9.54
C ARG A 49 -0.85 4.28 10.35
N LEU A 50 0.47 4.21 10.52
CA LEU A 50 1.12 3.19 11.32
C LEU A 50 0.64 3.25 12.78
N MET A 51 0.65 4.45 13.39
CA MET A 51 0.19 4.65 14.78
C MET A 51 -1.28 4.24 14.96
N ALA A 52 -2.16 4.63 14.03
CA ALA A 52 -3.56 4.22 14.06
C ALA A 52 -3.71 2.70 13.94
N SER A 53 -2.94 2.07 13.07
CA SER A 53 -2.95 0.62 12.85
C SER A 53 -2.45 -0.15 14.08
N MET A 54 -1.39 0.33 14.74
CA MET A 54 -0.87 -0.24 15.98
C MET A 54 -1.93 -0.20 17.09
N ARG A 55 -2.65 0.93 17.24
CA ARG A 55 -3.76 1.06 18.21
C ARG A 55 -4.88 0.05 17.92
N MET A 56 -5.26 -0.10 16.64
CA MET A 56 -6.27 -1.10 16.24
C MET A 56 -5.86 -2.52 16.61
N LEU A 57 -4.57 -2.86 16.46
CA LEU A 57 -4.02 -4.17 16.84
C LEU A 57 -3.66 -4.25 18.33
N ARG A 58 -3.96 -3.22 19.13
CA ARG A 58 -3.65 -3.17 20.57
C ARG A 58 -2.15 -3.39 20.86
N MET A 59 -1.28 -2.89 19.99
CA MET A 59 0.15 -2.84 20.21
C MET A 59 0.48 -1.64 21.11
N GLU A 60 1.44 -1.80 22.01
CA GLU A 60 1.95 -0.70 22.83
C GLU A 60 2.87 0.17 21.99
N ILE A 61 2.53 1.47 21.89
CA ILE A 61 3.34 2.43 21.15
C ILE A 61 4.35 3.04 22.12
N PRO A 62 5.66 2.79 21.95
CA PRO A 62 6.67 3.38 22.82
C PRO A 62 6.66 4.92 22.74
N MET A 63 6.85 5.60 23.86
CA MET A 63 6.81 7.08 23.90
C MET A 63 7.85 7.74 22.98
N HIS A 64 8.98 7.07 22.75
CA HIS A 64 10.04 7.58 21.86
C HIS A 64 9.71 7.41 20.37
N LEU A 65 8.72 6.62 20.00
CA LEU A 65 8.29 6.44 18.60
C LEU A 65 7.48 7.67 18.14
N THR A 66 8.13 8.81 18.09
CA THR A 66 7.60 10.08 17.56
C THR A 66 7.74 10.15 16.04
N LEU A 67 7.17 11.18 15.41
CA LEU A 67 7.33 11.42 13.96
C LEU A 67 8.81 11.63 13.61
N GLU A 68 9.53 12.43 14.40
CA GLU A 68 10.95 12.73 14.21
C GLU A 68 11.81 11.47 14.36
N PHE A 69 11.48 10.61 15.35
CA PHE A 69 12.16 9.34 15.53
C PHE A 69 11.91 8.40 14.34
N PHE A 70 10.66 8.30 13.88
CA PHE A 70 10.28 7.48 12.74
C PHE A 70 11.05 7.89 11.47
N GLU A 71 11.11 9.19 11.18
CA GLU A 71 11.85 9.75 10.05
C GLU A 71 13.35 9.51 10.19
N SER A 72 13.93 9.79 11.36
CA SER A 72 15.37 9.63 11.61
C SER A 72 15.83 8.18 11.44
N GLU A 73 15.05 7.21 11.91
CA GLU A 73 15.38 5.78 11.76
C GLU A 73 15.29 5.30 10.31
N ILE A 74 14.34 5.85 9.52
CA ILE A 74 14.27 5.60 8.08
C ILE A 74 15.53 6.16 7.39
N LEU A 75 15.86 7.43 7.60
CA LEU A 75 17.03 8.07 6.99
C LEU A 75 18.35 7.42 7.42
N LYS A 76 18.48 7.03 8.69
CA LYS A 76 19.61 6.24 9.20
C LYS A 76 19.76 4.92 8.41
N THR A 77 18.67 4.26 8.11
CA THR A 77 18.69 3.01 7.34
C THR A 77 19.07 3.28 5.88
N VAL A 78 18.56 4.35 5.27
CA VAL A 78 18.93 4.76 3.91
C VAL A 78 20.43 5.03 3.83
N ASN A 79 20.97 5.82 4.78
CA ASN A 79 22.38 6.20 4.80
C ASN A 79 23.35 5.01 5.02
N ALA A 80 22.85 3.90 5.57
CA ALA A 80 23.63 2.66 5.71
C ALA A 80 23.60 1.78 4.45
N ASN A 81 22.85 2.19 3.42
CA ASN A 81 22.70 1.50 2.14
C ASN A 81 23.06 2.43 0.98
N THR A 82 22.95 1.94 -0.25
CA THR A 82 23.23 2.70 -1.48
C THR A 82 21.92 3.10 -2.16
N GLY A 83 22.01 4.09 -3.07
CA GLY A 83 20.91 4.50 -3.93
C GLY A 83 20.31 5.86 -3.58
N THR A 84 19.92 6.61 -4.60
CA THR A 84 19.31 7.95 -4.50
C THR A 84 17.80 7.91 -4.33
N GLU A 85 17.14 6.89 -4.90
CA GLU A 85 15.73 6.57 -4.66
C GLU A 85 15.61 5.20 -3.99
N ASN A 86 14.94 5.16 -2.86
CA ASN A 86 14.79 3.94 -2.08
C ASN A 86 13.32 3.62 -1.81
N ARG A 87 13.02 2.31 -1.85
CA ARG A 87 11.79 1.75 -1.30
C ARG A 87 12.08 1.25 0.10
N ILE A 88 11.46 1.88 1.07
CA ILE A 88 11.53 1.48 2.47
C ILE A 88 10.38 0.52 2.77
N ARG A 89 10.68 -0.57 3.47
CA ARG A 89 9.69 -1.37 4.18
C ARG A 89 9.94 -1.24 5.68
N PHE A 90 9.05 -0.52 6.37
CA PHE A 90 9.06 -0.39 7.83
C PHE A 90 8.06 -1.41 8.39
N THR A 91 8.56 -2.49 8.97
CA THR A 91 7.72 -3.55 9.55
C THR A 91 7.72 -3.44 11.07
N VAL A 92 6.54 -3.38 11.68
CA VAL A 92 6.35 -3.44 13.14
C VAL A 92 5.66 -4.74 13.47
N PHE A 93 6.16 -5.45 14.45
CA PHE A 93 5.56 -6.70 14.92
C PHE A 93 5.55 -6.78 16.45
N ARG A 94 4.63 -7.57 16.97
CA ARG A 94 4.53 -7.76 18.42
C ARG A 94 5.66 -8.62 18.92
N ASP A 95 6.42 -8.09 19.88
CA ASP A 95 7.50 -8.77 20.58
C ASP A 95 6.96 -9.42 21.86
N ALA A 96 6.42 -10.61 21.72
CA ALA A 96 5.80 -11.31 22.83
C ALA A 96 5.79 -12.82 22.61
N GLU A 97 5.88 -13.54 23.70
CA GLU A 97 5.54 -14.96 23.77
C GLU A 97 4.02 -15.18 23.85
N GLY A 98 3.61 -16.43 23.78
CA GLY A 98 2.23 -16.89 23.91
C GLY A 98 1.67 -17.41 22.60
N LEU A 99 0.50 -18.03 22.70
CA LEU A 99 -0.27 -18.50 21.53
C LEU A 99 -1.05 -17.32 20.93
N TYR A 100 -2.35 -17.42 20.76
CA TYR A 100 -3.14 -16.27 20.25
C TYR A 100 -3.14 -15.10 21.23
N ALA A 101 -3.20 -15.35 22.54
CA ALA A 101 -3.06 -14.31 23.56
C ALA A 101 -1.57 -14.01 23.80
N PRO A 102 -1.09 -12.80 23.44
CA PRO A 102 0.28 -12.42 23.73
C PRO A 102 0.45 -12.13 25.22
N LYS A 103 1.65 -12.42 25.77
CA LYS A 103 1.97 -12.12 27.17
C LYS A 103 2.23 -10.62 27.42
N THR A 104 2.69 -9.90 26.39
CA THR A 104 2.92 -8.44 26.40
C THR A 104 2.39 -7.82 25.12
N HIS A 105 2.32 -6.49 25.09
CA HIS A 105 1.95 -5.73 23.89
C HIS A 105 3.11 -4.96 23.29
N ASN A 106 4.32 -5.18 23.79
CA ASN A 106 5.55 -4.58 23.28
C ASN A 106 5.74 -4.85 21.79
N ILE A 107 6.51 -4.01 21.15
CA ILE A 107 6.81 -4.13 19.73
C ILE A 107 8.31 -4.18 19.47
N CYS A 108 8.64 -4.80 18.36
CA CYS A 108 9.89 -4.62 17.64
C CYS A 108 9.63 -4.07 16.26
N TYR A 109 10.65 -3.46 15.64
CA TYR A 109 10.56 -3.04 14.24
C TYR A 109 11.80 -3.43 13.44
N VAL A 110 11.58 -3.59 12.15
CA VAL A 110 12.63 -3.79 11.15
C VAL A 110 12.40 -2.83 10.00
N ILE A 111 13.46 -2.12 9.58
CA ILE A 111 13.43 -1.25 8.42
C ILE A 111 14.39 -1.78 7.36
N GLU A 112 13.87 -2.03 6.18
CA GLU A 112 14.63 -2.41 4.98
C GLU A 112 14.65 -1.22 4.02
N ALA A 113 15.81 -0.92 3.44
CA ALA A 113 15.96 0.05 2.36
C ALA A 113 16.51 -0.66 1.13
N LYS A 114 15.78 -0.60 0.03
CA LYS A 114 16.20 -1.15 -1.27
C LYS A 114 16.11 -0.08 -2.33
N GLU A 115 17.18 0.10 -3.07
CA GLU A 115 17.15 0.97 -4.25
C GLU A 115 16.05 0.53 -5.21
N VAL A 116 15.34 1.48 -5.77
CA VAL A 116 14.24 1.22 -6.69
C VAL A 116 14.28 2.20 -7.85
N GLU A 117 14.32 1.65 -9.05
CA GLU A 117 14.01 2.41 -10.26
C GLU A 117 12.50 2.34 -10.50
N THR A 118 11.82 3.48 -10.32
CA THR A 118 10.39 3.55 -10.55
C THR A 118 10.10 4.15 -11.92
N SER A 119 9.56 3.33 -12.81
CA SER A 119 8.99 3.80 -14.07
C SER A 119 7.52 3.40 -14.18
N VAL A 120 6.71 4.35 -14.61
CA VAL A 120 5.33 4.06 -15.05
C VAL A 120 5.43 3.24 -16.33
N ARG A 121 4.69 2.14 -16.42
CA ARG A 121 4.68 1.28 -17.61
C ARG A 121 3.74 1.83 -18.67
N ASP A 122 4.19 1.86 -19.91
CA ASP A 122 3.38 2.28 -21.08
C ASP A 122 2.22 1.34 -21.36
N GLN A 123 2.40 0.04 -21.03
CA GLN A 123 1.34 -0.96 -21.10
C GLN A 123 1.11 -1.56 -19.71
N TYR A 124 -0.13 -1.60 -19.27
CA TYR A 124 -0.52 -2.18 -18.00
C TYR A 124 -1.85 -2.91 -18.15
N VAL A 125 -1.76 -4.23 -18.19
CA VAL A 125 -2.89 -5.13 -18.48
C VAL A 125 -3.40 -5.76 -17.20
N VAL A 126 -4.69 -5.67 -16.93
CA VAL A 126 -5.29 -6.18 -15.70
C VAL A 126 -6.55 -7.00 -15.98
N ASP A 127 -6.89 -7.91 -15.05
CA ASP A 127 -8.21 -8.56 -14.98
C ASP A 127 -8.64 -8.74 -13.52
N LEU A 128 -9.83 -9.29 -13.30
CA LEU A 128 -10.35 -9.59 -11.97
C LEU A 128 -9.72 -10.87 -11.42
N TYR A 129 -9.39 -10.86 -10.13
CA TYR A 129 -9.14 -12.07 -9.37
C TYR A 129 -10.43 -12.52 -8.68
N LYS A 130 -10.82 -13.79 -8.86
CA LYS A 130 -12.14 -14.29 -8.43
C LYS A 130 -12.09 -15.46 -7.46
N ASP A 131 -10.91 -16.06 -7.24
CA ASP A 131 -10.80 -17.29 -6.45
C ASP A 131 -10.99 -17.02 -4.95
N PHE A 132 -10.40 -15.93 -4.45
CA PHE A 132 -10.54 -15.52 -3.05
C PHE A 132 -10.92 -14.06 -2.96
N MET A 133 -11.91 -13.77 -2.12
CA MET A 133 -12.46 -12.43 -1.96
C MET A 133 -12.01 -11.80 -0.63
N ILE A 134 -11.90 -10.48 -0.62
CA ILE A 134 -11.68 -9.71 0.60
C ILE A 134 -12.98 -9.70 1.42
N ASN A 135 -12.86 -9.97 2.71
CA ASN A 135 -14.00 -9.78 3.63
C ASN A 135 -13.94 -8.35 4.17
N PRO A 136 -14.89 -7.45 3.79
CA PRO A 136 -14.87 -6.07 4.22
C PRO A 136 -15.12 -5.95 5.72
N ASN A 137 -14.14 -5.39 6.42
CA ASN A 137 -14.24 -5.06 7.84
C ASN A 137 -13.14 -4.05 8.19
N LEU A 138 -13.10 -3.59 9.44
CA LEU A 138 -12.10 -2.61 9.86
C LEU A 138 -10.66 -3.14 9.69
N LEU A 139 -10.43 -4.44 9.94
CA LEU A 139 -9.09 -5.03 9.80
C LEU A 139 -8.61 -5.09 8.34
N SER A 140 -9.52 -5.21 7.36
CA SER A 140 -9.13 -5.22 5.94
C SER A 140 -8.52 -3.89 5.49
N THR A 141 -8.82 -2.78 6.18
CA THR A 141 -8.28 -1.45 5.87
C THR A 141 -6.86 -1.25 6.42
N VAL A 142 -6.40 -2.15 7.27
CA VAL A 142 -5.10 -2.12 7.95
C VAL A 142 -4.04 -2.84 7.10
N LYS A 143 -2.84 -2.24 7.02
CA LYS A 143 -1.73 -2.79 6.24
C LYS A 143 -0.95 -3.83 7.07
N THR A 144 -1.61 -4.98 7.34
CA THR A 144 -1.01 -6.13 8.05
C THR A 144 -0.15 -6.99 7.13
N ASN A 145 0.70 -7.86 7.73
CA ASN A 145 1.45 -8.87 6.98
C ASN A 145 0.58 -10.03 6.43
N ASN A 146 -0.69 -10.10 6.81
CA ASN A 146 -1.64 -11.11 6.31
C ASN A 146 -2.08 -10.76 4.87
N LYS A 147 -1.22 -11.06 3.90
CA LYS A 147 -1.40 -10.71 2.47
C LYS A 147 -1.54 -11.93 1.56
N ILE A 148 -2.01 -13.07 2.10
CA ILE A 148 -2.11 -14.30 1.32
C ILE A 148 -3.00 -14.14 0.07
N THR A 149 -4.12 -13.43 0.18
CA THR A 149 -4.99 -13.14 -0.97
C THR A 149 -4.25 -12.33 -2.05
N ASN A 150 -3.48 -11.30 -1.63
CA ASN A 150 -2.69 -10.51 -2.56
C ASN A 150 -1.58 -11.35 -3.23
N VAL A 151 -0.94 -12.27 -2.48
CA VAL A 151 0.06 -13.19 -3.03
C VAL A 151 -0.56 -14.10 -4.09
N LEU A 152 -1.67 -14.77 -3.77
CA LEU A 152 -2.35 -15.67 -4.70
C LEU A 152 -2.87 -14.93 -5.94
N ALA A 153 -3.40 -13.73 -5.79
CA ALA A 153 -3.81 -12.89 -6.92
C ALA A 153 -2.61 -12.46 -7.78
N SER A 154 -1.45 -12.24 -7.18
CA SER A 154 -0.22 -11.93 -7.93
C SER A 154 0.33 -13.15 -8.68
N VAL A 155 0.24 -14.35 -8.09
CA VAL A 155 0.58 -15.61 -8.77
C VAL A 155 -0.35 -15.81 -9.97
N TYR A 156 -1.67 -15.65 -9.78
CA TYR A 156 -2.65 -15.72 -10.86
C TYR A 156 -2.33 -14.72 -11.98
N ALA A 157 -1.94 -13.49 -11.63
CA ALA A 157 -1.56 -12.49 -12.62
C ALA A 157 -0.37 -12.96 -13.47
N GLN A 158 0.66 -13.54 -12.84
CA GLN A 158 1.84 -14.08 -13.55
C GLN A 158 1.46 -15.23 -14.49
N GLU A 159 0.65 -16.18 -14.02
CA GLU A 159 0.17 -17.32 -14.82
C GLU A 159 -0.62 -16.90 -16.05
N ASN A 160 -1.37 -15.78 -15.93
CA ASN A 160 -2.21 -15.25 -17.00
C ASN A 160 -1.57 -14.09 -17.80
N LYS A 161 -0.28 -13.81 -17.59
CA LYS A 161 0.46 -12.72 -18.26
C LYS A 161 -0.19 -11.35 -18.09
N LEU A 162 -0.71 -11.11 -16.90
CA LEU A 162 -1.26 -9.82 -16.48
C LEU A 162 -0.20 -9.05 -15.66
N ASP A 163 -0.27 -7.72 -15.70
CA ASP A 163 0.56 -6.87 -14.85
C ASP A 163 0.01 -6.78 -13.42
N ASN A 164 -1.32 -6.91 -13.26
CA ASN A 164 -1.96 -6.88 -11.95
C ASN A 164 -3.37 -7.48 -11.99
N CYS A 165 -3.93 -7.71 -10.79
CA CYS A 165 -5.32 -8.12 -10.63
C CYS A 165 -6.11 -7.13 -9.77
N VAL A 166 -7.37 -6.93 -10.12
CA VAL A 166 -8.36 -6.24 -9.31
C VAL A 166 -8.99 -7.25 -8.33
N LEU A 167 -8.92 -6.94 -7.04
CA LEU A 167 -9.51 -7.73 -5.98
C LEU A 167 -10.99 -7.35 -5.79
N LEU A 168 -11.80 -8.34 -5.48
CA LEU A 168 -13.22 -8.20 -5.17
C LEU A 168 -13.48 -8.52 -3.69
N ASN A 169 -14.54 -7.95 -3.14
CA ASN A 169 -15.02 -8.34 -1.82
C ASN A 169 -16.12 -9.42 -1.89
N SER A 170 -16.53 -9.90 -0.71
CA SER A 170 -17.58 -10.92 -0.57
C SER A 170 -18.95 -10.52 -1.16
N HIS A 171 -19.17 -9.21 -1.39
CA HIS A 171 -20.36 -8.67 -2.06
C HIS A 171 -20.15 -8.48 -3.58
N LYS A 172 -19.02 -8.95 -4.12
CA LYS A 172 -18.60 -8.79 -5.53
C LYS A 172 -18.34 -7.34 -5.94
N GLY A 173 -18.18 -6.43 -4.98
CA GLY A 173 -17.71 -5.06 -5.19
C GLY A 173 -16.20 -5.02 -5.45
N VAL A 174 -15.77 -4.05 -6.23
CA VAL A 174 -14.36 -3.77 -6.48
C VAL A 174 -13.72 -3.22 -5.21
N VAL A 175 -12.53 -3.71 -4.84
CA VAL A 175 -11.81 -3.29 -3.65
C VAL A 175 -10.59 -2.45 -4.01
N GLU A 176 -9.58 -3.07 -4.57
CA GLU A 176 -8.29 -2.48 -4.91
C GLU A 176 -7.49 -3.40 -5.84
N PHE A 177 -6.32 -2.99 -6.28
CA PHE A 177 -5.34 -3.86 -6.91
C PHE A 177 -4.52 -4.65 -5.88
N THR A 178 -3.72 -5.62 -6.30
CA THR A 178 -2.90 -6.43 -5.39
C THR A 178 -1.93 -5.60 -4.57
N ASN A 179 -1.47 -4.46 -5.06
CA ASN A 179 -0.45 -3.61 -4.46
C ASN A 179 -0.77 -2.11 -4.46
N GLY A 180 -2.03 -1.74 -4.67
CA GLY A 180 -2.44 -0.32 -4.71
C GLY A 180 -3.94 -0.13 -4.79
N ASN A 181 -4.43 1.07 -4.50
CA ASN A 181 -5.84 1.40 -4.63
C ASN A 181 -6.22 1.60 -6.10
N ILE A 182 -7.52 1.49 -6.38
CA ILE A 182 -8.09 1.66 -7.72
C ILE A 182 -8.91 2.95 -7.80
N PHE A 183 -8.80 3.63 -8.94
CA PHE A 183 -9.67 4.72 -9.35
C PHE A 183 -10.18 4.44 -10.76
N ILE A 184 -11.44 4.81 -11.03
CA ILE A 184 -12.04 4.80 -12.36
C ILE A 184 -12.50 6.20 -12.73
N VAL A 185 -12.39 6.54 -14.01
CA VAL A 185 -12.78 7.84 -14.55
C VAL A 185 -13.90 7.66 -15.57
N LYS A 186 -14.94 8.48 -15.47
CA LYS A 186 -16.02 8.59 -16.45
C LYS A 186 -16.37 10.06 -16.69
N GLY A 187 -15.93 10.60 -17.83
CA GLY A 187 -16.00 12.05 -18.05
C GLY A 187 -15.14 12.79 -17.02
N ASN A 188 -15.75 13.69 -16.25
CA ASN A 188 -15.10 14.41 -15.15
C ASN A 188 -15.31 13.74 -13.78
N VAL A 189 -16.11 12.67 -13.71
CA VAL A 189 -16.35 11.92 -12.46
C VAL A 189 -15.24 10.92 -12.23
N ILE A 190 -14.61 10.98 -11.07
CA ILE A 190 -13.57 10.06 -10.64
C ILE A 190 -14.09 9.31 -9.42
N LYS A 191 -14.10 7.97 -9.48
CA LYS A 191 -14.56 7.14 -8.37
C LYS A 191 -13.43 6.27 -7.82
N THR A 192 -13.44 6.09 -6.51
CA THR A 192 -12.64 5.07 -5.80
C THR A 192 -13.52 4.37 -4.77
N PRO A 193 -13.32 3.07 -4.51
CA PRO A 193 -14.09 2.38 -3.47
C PRO A 193 -13.89 3.04 -2.09
N PRO A 194 -14.97 3.20 -1.29
CA PRO A 194 -14.86 3.63 0.10
C PRO A 194 -14.18 2.55 0.95
N LEU A 195 -13.66 2.92 2.10
CA LEU A 195 -13.00 1.98 3.02
C LEU A 195 -13.92 0.84 3.49
N SER A 196 -15.23 1.08 3.49
CA SER A 196 -16.25 0.07 3.80
C SER A 196 -16.28 -1.10 2.81
N GLU A 197 -15.73 -0.95 1.60
CA GLU A 197 -15.57 -2.05 0.65
C GLU A 197 -14.35 -2.94 0.96
N GLY A 198 -13.52 -2.56 1.93
CA GLY A 198 -12.40 -3.37 2.43
C GLY A 198 -11.04 -3.02 1.87
N CYS A 199 -10.89 -1.95 1.11
CA CYS A 199 -9.60 -1.50 0.59
C CYS A 199 -8.69 -0.93 1.69
N ILE A 200 -7.39 -1.02 1.49
CA ILE A 200 -6.40 -0.38 2.37
C ILE A 200 -6.57 1.14 2.34
N LYS A 201 -6.47 1.79 3.51
CA LYS A 201 -6.42 3.26 3.64
C LYS A 201 -5.08 3.79 3.08
N GLY A 202 -4.97 3.83 1.74
CA GLY A 202 -3.73 4.20 1.06
C GLY A 202 -3.34 5.65 1.28
N VAL A 203 -2.04 5.90 1.52
CA VAL A 203 -1.50 7.26 1.68
C VAL A 203 -1.64 8.02 0.36
N MET A 204 -1.25 7.42 -0.76
CA MET A 204 -1.40 8.05 -2.07
C MET A 204 -2.87 8.29 -2.43
N ARG A 205 -3.77 7.32 -2.11
CA ARG A 205 -5.22 7.49 -2.28
C ARG A 205 -5.73 8.73 -1.53
N LYS A 206 -5.35 8.91 -0.25
CA LYS A 206 -5.72 10.07 0.56
C LYS A 206 -5.30 11.38 -0.11
N ASN A 207 -4.06 11.45 -0.56
CA ASN A 207 -3.51 12.67 -1.16
C ASN A 207 -4.17 12.99 -2.51
N ILE A 208 -4.44 12.00 -3.36
CA ILE A 208 -5.18 12.19 -4.61
C ILE A 208 -6.59 12.74 -4.34
N ILE A 209 -7.33 12.14 -3.41
CA ILE A 209 -8.67 12.62 -3.05
C ILE A 209 -8.60 14.08 -2.60
N SER A 210 -7.68 14.42 -1.68
CA SER A 210 -7.54 15.78 -1.15
C SER A 210 -7.17 16.83 -2.22
N VAL A 211 -6.41 16.45 -3.25
CA VAL A 211 -6.08 17.34 -4.38
C VAL A 211 -7.28 17.51 -5.29
N LEU A 212 -7.97 16.42 -5.64
CA LEU A 212 -9.11 16.45 -6.55
C LEU A 212 -10.34 17.15 -5.96
N GLU A 213 -10.58 17.02 -4.65
CA GLU A 213 -11.67 17.77 -3.95
C GLU A 213 -11.54 19.29 -4.07
N LYS A 214 -10.33 19.79 -4.26
CA LYS A 214 -10.05 21.22 -4.41
C LYS A 214 -10.06 21.69 -5.87
N HIS A 215 -10.13 20.76 -6.84
CA HIS A 215 -10.03 21.09 -8.25
C HIS A 215 -11.42 21.18 -8.91
N PRO A 216 -11.80 22.33 -9.49
CA PRO A 216 -13.16 22.56 -9.97
C PRO A 216 -13.59 21.68 -11.15
N ASP A 217 -12.62 21.13 -11.90
CA ASP A 217 -12.91 20.35 -13.11
C ASP A 217 -13.22 18.87 -12.82
N PHE A 218 -13.02 18.40 -11.58
CA PHE A 218 -13.20 17.00 -11.22
C PHE A 218 -14.26 16.82 -10.12
N ASP A 219 -15.08 15.78 -10.28
CA ASP A 219 -16.02 15.31 -9.26
C ASP A 219 -15.48 13.99 -8.70
N ILE A 220 -14.80 14.06 -7.53
CA ILE A 220 -14.25 12.88 -6.85
C ILE A 220 -15.29 12.26 -5.92
N GLN A 221 -15.50 10.95 -6.04
CA GLN A 221 -16.49 10.21 -5.28
C GLN A 221 -15.89 8.97 -4.62
N GLU A 222 -16.03 8.86 -3.31
CA GLU A 222 -15.86 7.60 -2.60
C GLU A 222 -17.16 6.81 -2.67
N ALA A 223 -17.27 5.92 -3.66
CA ALA A 223 -18.48 5.14 -3.92
C ALA A 223 -18.16 3.70 -4.35
N SER A 224 -19.06 2.78 -4.03
CA SER A 224 -18.94 1.39 -4.45
C SER A 224 -18.82 1.30 -5.98
N ILE A 225 -17.96 0.42 -6.44
CA ILE A 225 -17.68 0.19 -7.86
C ILE A 225 -17.99 -1.27 -8.16
N SER A 226 -18.84 -1.51 -9.15
CA SER A 226 -19.06 -2.85 -9.68
C SER A 226 -18.00 -3.21 -10.75
N PRO A 227 -17.67 -4.49 -10.95
CA PRO A 227 -16.78 -4.91 -12.04
C PRO A 227 -17.25 -4.45 -13.42
N PHE A 228 -18.55 -4.22 -13.58
CA PHE A 228 -19.12 -3.74 -14.83
C PHE A 228 -18.83 -2.26 -15.08
N GLU A 229 -18.70 -1.46 -14.04
CA GLU A 229 -18.31 -0.06 -14.18
C GLU A 229 -16.86 0.09 -14.66
N ILE A 230 -15.95 -0.82 -14.27
CA ILE A 230 -14.59 -0.84 -14.84
C ILE A 230 -14.65 -0.95 -16.36
N GLN A 231 -15.48 -1.84 -16.89
CA GLN A 231 -15.61 -2.04 -18.32
C GLN A 231 -16.21 -0.82 -19.05
N LYS A 232 -17.04 -0.02 -18.35
CA LYS A 232 -17.65 1.21 -18.88
C LYS A 232 -16.83 2.46 -18.66
N ALA A 233 -15.80 2.42 -17.82
CA ALA A 233 -14.93 3.55 -17.53
C ALA A 233 -14.21 4.03 -18.80
N ASP A 234 -13.85 5.30 -18.83
CA ASP A 234 -13.01 5.90 -19.88
C ASP A 234 -11.56 5.65 -19.57
N GLU A 235 -11.17 5.75 -18.28
CA GLU A 235 -9.83 5.52 -17.78
C GLU A 235 -9.88 4.78 -16.43
N VAL A 236 -8.81 4.05 -16.12
CA VAL A 236 -8.61 3.36 -14.85
C VAL A 236 -7.16 3.54 -14.43
N PHE A 237 -6.90 3.74 -13.15
CA PHE A 237 -5.54 3.79 -12.66
C PHE A 237 -5.37 3.16 -11.29
N LEU A 238 -4.16 2.65 -11.08
CA LEU A 238 -3.66 2.16 -9.80
C LEU A 238 -2.86 3.26 -9.13
N THR A 239 -2.89 3.29 -7.79
CA THR A 239 -2.06 4.22 -7.03
C THR A 239 -1.43 3.56 -5.81
N ASN A 240 -0.14 3.80 -5.62
CA ASN A 240 0.60 3.52 -4.40
C ASN A 240 1.78 4.50 -4.26
N THR A 241 2.40 4.55 -3.09
CA THR A 241 3.47 5.53 -2.79
C THR A 241 4.77 5.30 -3.55
N ILE A 242 5.00 4.12 -4.12
CA ILE A 242 6.22 3.81 -4.87
C ILE A 242 6.08 4.23 -6.33
N LEU A 243 5.01 3.79 -7.00
CA LEU A 243 4.75 4.12 -8.42
C LEU A 243 4.11 5.50 -8.60
N GLY A 244 3.51 6.06 -7.54
CA GLY A 244 2.63 7.20 -7.68
C GLY A 244 1.31 6.80 -8.32
N ILE A 245 1.12 7.12 -9.58
CA ILE A 245 -0.08 6.80 -10.38
C ILE A 245 0.35 5.96 -11.59
N GLN A 246 -0.20 4.76 -11.72
CA GLN A 246 -0.01 3.88 -12.88
C GLN A 246 -1.32 3.77 -13.65
N PRO A 247 -1.40 4.33 -14.87
CA PRO A 247 -2.55 4.13 -15.75
C PRO A 247 -2.70 2.65 -16.12
N VAL A 248 -3.94 2.16 -16.15
CA VAL A 248 -4.28 0.85 -16.73
C VAL A 248 -4.59 1.07 -18.21
N THR A 249 -3.93 0.33 -19.08
CA THR A 249 -4.17 0.42 -20.52
C THR A 249 -5.20 -0.57 -21.02
N ASN A 250 -5.27 -1.73 -20.38
CA ASN A 250 -6.15 -2.79 -20.83
C ASN A 250 -6.83 -3.52 -19.66
N TYR A 251 -8.11 -3.73 -19.79
CA TYR A 251 -8.90 -4.63 -18.96
C TYR A 251 -9.67 -5.59 -19.88
N ARG A 252 -9.27 -6.85 -19.94
CA ARG A 252 -9.77 -7.81 -20.93
C ARG A 252 -9.63 -7.30 -22.35
N LYS A 253 -10.77 -7.13 -23.09
CA LYS A 253 -10.80 -6.58 -24.45
C LYS A 253 -10.92 -5.06 -24.50
N LYS A 254 -11.17 -4.41 -23.36
CA LYS A 254 -11.34 -2.95 -23.27
C LYS A 254 -9.96 -2.29 -23.21
N LYS A 255 -9.75 -1.29 -24.07
CA LYS A 255 -8.61 -0.37 -23.99
C LYS A 255 -9.07 0.93 -23.38
N PHE A 256 -8.23 1.52 -22.54
CA PHE A 256 -8.48 2.78 -21.85
C PHE A 256 -7.65 3.91 -22.45
N SER A 257 -8.14 5.15 -22.31
CA SER A 257 -7.40 6.39 -22.46
C SER A 257 -6.56 6.66 -21.20
N THR A 258 -5.64 7.61 -21.26
CA THR A 258 -4.83 8.08 -20.11
C THR A 258 -4.84 9.59 -19.94
N LYS A 259 -5.65 10.33 -20.71
CA LYS A 259 -5.63 11.79 -20.78
C LYS A 259 -5.95 12.48 -19.46
N VAL A 260 -6.96 11.99 -18.75
CA VAL A 260 -7.36 12.54 -17.45
C VAL A 260 -6.34 12.14 -16.40
N VAL A 261 -5.84 10.89 -16.46
CA VAL A 261 -4.78 10.43 -15.55
C VAL A 261 -3.52 11.27 -15.68
N ASP A 262 -3.12 11.64 -16.91
CA ASP A 262 -1.96 12.52 -17.16
C ASP A 262 -2.15 13.92 -16.55
N GLN A 263 -3.38 14.44 -16.53
CA GLN A 263 -3.71 15.69 -15.84
C GLN A 263 -3.59 15.55 -14.32
N ILE A 264 -4.11 14.46 -13.77
CA ILE A 264 -4.01 14.17 -12.32
C ILE A 264 -2.55 14.03 -11.90
N VAL A 265 -1.72 13.34 -12.70
CA VAL A 265 -0.27 13.22 -12.45
C VAL A 265 0.39 14.60 -12.37
N LYS A 266 0.08 15.50 -13.29
CA LYS A 266 0.61 16.87 -13.26
C LYS A 266 0.16 17.63 -12.01
N LEU A 267 -1.11 17.51 -11.61
CA LEU A 267 -1.62 18.16 -10.38
C LEU A 267 -0.99 17.63 -9.10
N MET A 268 -0.58 16.37 -9.10
CA MET A 268 -0.01 15.73 -7.91
C MET A 268 1.48 16.01 -7.72
N PHE A 269 2.21 16.26 -8.82
CA PHE A 269 3.68 16.29 -8.80
C PHE A 269 4.28 17.56 -9.43
N SER A 270 3.44 18.58 -9.71
CA SER A 270 3.87 19.93 -10.11
C SER A 270 4.21 20.82 -8.86
#